data_b3d762af387707b9e1749049ac5cfe78
#
_entry.id   b3d762af387707b9e1749049ac5cfe78
#
_cell.length_a   1.000
_cell.length_b   1.000
_cell.length_c   1.000
_cell.angle_alpha   90.00
_cell.angle_beta   90.00
_cell.angle_gamma   90.00
#
_symmetry.space_group_name_H-M   'P 1'
#
loop_
_entity.id
_entity.type
_entity.pdbx_description
1 polymer ?
#
loop_
_entity_poly.entity_id
_entity_poly.type
_entity_poly.pdbx_seq_one_letter_code
_entity_poly.pdbx_strand_id
1 'polypeptide(L)'
;MLTPSILLASLLAATAPTAETPPVKSVEPVVAKEAASKTAEPASEDTPAVLKKKVVYPTTVKVQKDVAYLGETRKEKADIYSPLNHDATKLLPGIIVIHGGGFNDGDKARGRELNICENLTLQGYVCMSINYKLRRIKEQVTWPQSVYDAKAAVRYMRKEAKNFGVDPEKIGVIGSSAGCNLSMMLATTGPTDGFDVVKDEPYQDISPKVSCAIGFYGAVDLINYHDMKMFAKTREEAPELYKKGSPINYLDAKDSPMLLVHGTADVTVPLSQSESYLKVAKEKGANCTLEIIPNAPHTFDLQPKQRDLRPLVTAFFDQHLKGKTPVAEIKAPEAK
;
A
#
# COMPACT_ATOMS: atom_id res chain seq x y z
N MET A 1 -23.35 19.14 64.95
CA MET A 1 -24.10 18.13 65.73
C MET A 1 -25.04 17.41 64.83
N LEU A 2 -25.05 16.11 64.92
CA LEU A 2 -25.86 15.08 64.24
C LEU A 2 -25.11 14.30 63.16
N THR A 3 -24.71 13.11 63.53
CA THR A 3 -24.12 12.01 62.80
C THR A 3 -25.16 11.21 62.02
N PRO A 4 -24.83 10.63 60.85
CA PRO A 4 -25.73 9.72 60.18
C PRO A 4 -25.48 8.25 60.58
N SER A 5 -26.55 7.53 60.76
CA SER A 5 -26.62 6.09 61.07
C SER A 5 -26.33 5.22 59.82
N ILE A 6 -25.55 4.19 60.06
CA ILE A 6 -25.21 3.13 59.09
C ILE A 6 -26.35 2.09 59.13
N LEU A 7 -26.91 1.77 57.96
CA LEU A 7 -27.84 0.64 57.80
C LEU A 7 -27.11 -0.50 57.08
N LEU A 8 -26.95 -1.63 57.77
CA LEU A 8 -26.33 -2.87 57.32
C LEU A 8 -27.42 -3.72 56.66
N ALA A 9 -27.32 -3.98 55.36
CA ALA A 9 -28.19 -4.92 54.62
C ALA A 9 -27.46 -6.23 54.41
N SER A 10 -27.96 -7.29 54.95
CA SER A 10 -27.49 -8.68 54.86
C SER A 10 -27.88 -9.27 53.49
N LEU A 11 -26.87 -9.82 52.77
CA LEU A 11 -27.02 -10.50 51.47
C LEU A 11 -27.25 -11.99 51.70
N LEU A 12 -28.42 -12.50 51.34
CA LEU A 12 -28.70 -13.94 51.25
C LEU A 12 -28.12 -14.48 49.96
N ALA A 13 -27.22 -15.46 50.07
CA ALA A 13 -26.70 -16.18 48.91
C ALA A 13 -27.71 -17.27 48.50
N ALA A 14 -28.22 -17.20 47.28
CA ALA A 14 -28.98 -18.27 46.62
C ALA A 14 -28.03 -19.12 45.79
N THR A 15 -27.92 -20.39 46.10
CA THR A 15 -27.16 -21.41 45.37
C THR A 15 -27.99 -21.87 44.16
N ALA A 16 -27.44 -21.69 42.94
CA ALA A 16 -27.99 -22.26 41.72
C ALA A 16 -27.45 -23.70 41.48
N PRO A 17 -28.25 -24.62 40.92
CA PRO A 17 -27.85 -26.00 40.71
C PRO A 17 -26.82 -26.11 39.58
N THR A 18 -25.82 -26.97 39.80
CA THR A 18 -24.80 -27.37 38.84
C THR A 18 -25.40 -28.27 37.75
N ALA A 19 -25.35 -27.83 36.51
CA ALA A 19 -25.66 -28.67 35.35
C ALA A 19 -24.44 -29.54 35.02
N GLU A 20 -24.62 -30.86 35.01
CA GLU A 20 -23.63 -31.84 34.59
C GLU A 20 -23.41 -31.75 33.07
N THR A 21 -22.16 -31.57 32.65
CA THR A 21 -21.74 -31.66 31.25
C THR A 21 -21.51 -33.13 30.87
N PRO A 22 -22.00 -33.57 29.69
CA PRO A 22 -21.72 -34.94 29.23
C PRO A 22 -20.27 -35.10 28.79
N PRO A 23 -19.70 -36.33 28.84
CA PRO A 23 -18.29 -36.55 28.55
C PRO A 23 -17.94 -36.34 27.09
N VAL A 24 -16.90 -35.54 26.86
CA VAL A 24 -16.28 -35.32 25.55
C VAL A 24 -15.58 -36.60 25.12
N LYS A 25 -15.98 -37.19 23.99
CA LYS A 25 -15.28 -38.31 23.34
C LYS A 25 -13.92 -37.79 22.86
N SER A 26 -12.85 -38.42 23.32
CA SER A 26 -11.49 -38.18 22.83
C SER A 26 -11.39 -38.54 21.35
N VAL A 27 -11.04 -37.53 20.52
CA VAL A 27 -10.67 -37.77 19.12
C VAL A 27 -9.16 -37.95 19.11
N GLU A 28 -8.71 -39.12 18.66
CA GLU A 28 -7.28 -39.40 18.45
C GLU A 28 -6.70 -38.48 17.38
N PRO A 29 -5.43 -38.05 17.52
CA PRO A 29 -4.81 -37.19 16.51
C PRO A 29 -4.51 -38.00 15.24
N VAL A 30 -5.06 -37.55 14.11
CA VAL A 30 -4.69 -38.04 12.79
C VAL A 30 -3.25 -37.58 12.50
N VAL A 31 -2.33 -38.53 12.52
CA VAL A 31 -0.94 -38.35 12.12
C VAL A 31 -0.92 -38.01 10.61
N ALA A 32 -0.67 -36.77 10.26
CA ALA A 32 -0.38 -36.37 8.88
C ALA A 32 0.98 -36.96 8.48
N LYS A 33 0.98 -37.83 7.45
CA LYS A 33 2.21 -38.34 6.82
C LYS A 33 3.05 -37.17 6.31
N GLU A 34 4.26 -37.01 6.84
CA GLU A 34 5.30 -36.18 6.27
C GLU A 34 5.57 -36.59 4.82
N ALA A 35 5.32 -35.65 3.91
CA ALA A 35 5.80 -35.77 2.55
C ALA A 35 7.31 -35.47 2.56
N ALA A 36 8.12 -36.46 2.23
CA ALA A 36 9.56 -36.38 2.17
C ALA A 36 10.01 -35.21 1.30
N SER A 37 10.72 -34.26 1.91
CA SER A 37 11.48 -33.21 1.27
C SER A 37 12.56 -33.85 0.39
N LYS A 38 12.40 -33.76 -0.94
CA LYS A 38 13.50 -34.01 -1.87
C LYS A 38 14.51 -32.90 -1.71
N THR A 39 15.67 -33.21 -1.18
CA THR A 39 16.89 -32.40 -1.23
C THR A 39 17.19 -32.06 -2.69
N ALA A 40 17.08 -30.78 -3.05
CA ALA A 40 17.53 -30.28 -4.34
C ALA A 40 19.07 -30.20 -4.31
N GLU A 41 19.72 -30.94 -5.20
CA GLU A 41 21.13 -30.79 -5.53
C GLU A 41 21.45 -29.36 -6.00
N PRO A 42 22.69 -28.85 -5.78
CA PRO A 42 23.08 -27.52 -6.24
C PRO A 42 23.03 -27.46 -7.77
N ALA A 43 22.20 -26.58 -8.29
CA ALA A 43 22.09 -26.34 -9.74
C ALA A 43 23.43 -25.83 -10.27
N SER A 44 23.96 -26.53 -11.30
CA SER A 44 25.11 -26.17 -12.09
C SER A 44 24.96 -24.77 -12.71
N GLU A 45 26.07 -24.06 -12.84
CA GLU A 45 26.22 -22.70 -13.42
C GLU A 45 25.99 -22.67 -14.96
N ASP A 46 24.84 -23.09 -15.45
CA ASP A 46 24.41 -22.88 -16.84
C ASP A 46 22.89 -22.74 -16.93
N THR A 47 22.37 -21.71 -16.23
CA THR A 47 20.98 -21.32 -16.48
C THR A 47 20.95 -20.41 -17.72
N PRO A 48 20.27 -20.80 -18.82
CA PRO A 48 20.14 -19.94 -19.98
C PRO A 48 19.57 -18.60 -19.56
N ALA A 49 20.17 -17.49 -20.03
CA ALA A 49 19.68 -16.14 -19.79
C ALA A 49 18.18 -16.09 -20.15
N VAL A 50 17.32 -15.99 -19.14
CA VAL A 50 15.88 -15.81 -19.36
C VAL A 50 15.75 -14.51 -20.15
N LEU A 51 15.40 -14.65 -21.43
CA LEU A 51 15.15 -13.53 -22.34
C LEU A 51 14.13 -12.63 -21.66
N LYS A 52 14.57 -11.46 -21.18
CA LYS A 52 13.67 -10.46 -20.57
C LYS A 52 12.63 -10.11 -21.61
N LYS A 53 11.38 -10.47 -21.35
CA LYS A 53 10.26 -10.17 -22.24
C LYS A 53 10.27 -8.66 -22.50
N LYS A 54 10.36 -8.27 -23.79
CA LYS A 54 10.41 -6.85 -24.19
C LYS A 54 9.16 -6.16 -23.65
N VAL A 55 9.34 -5.09 -22.86
CA VAL A 55 8.22 -4.29 -22.36
C VAL A 55 7.54 -3.60 -23.54
N VAL A 56 6.22 -3.79 -23.66
CA VAL A 56 5.39 -3.09 -24.66
C VAL A 56 4.68 -1.96 -23.94
N TYR A 57 5.07 -0.74 -24.25
CA TYR A 57 4.44 0.46 -23.70
C TYR A 57 3.15 0.80 -24.46
N PRO A 58 2.14 1.39 -23.79
CA PRO A 58 0.94 1.85 -24.47
C PRO A 58 1.26 2.96 -25.48
N THR A 59 0.53 2.96 -26.59
CA THR A 59 0.63 4.01 -27.65
C THR A 59 -0.46 5.06 -27.55
N THR A 60 -1.42 4.87 -26.66
CA THR A 60 -2.55 5.76 -26.38
C THR A 60 -2.17 6.99 -25.55
N VAL A 61 -0.97 6.99 -24.96
CA VAL A 61 -0.41 8.04 -24.13
C VAL A 61 1.06 8.29 -24.46
N LYS A 62 1.55 9.48 -24.17
CA LYS A 62 2.99 9.81 -24.30
C LYS A 62 3.74 9.23 -23.11
N VAL A 63 4.89 8.57 -23.36
CA VAL A 63 5.73 8.00 -22.30
C VAL A 63 7.15 8.53 -22.41
N GLN A 64 7.62 9.21 -21.35
CA GLN A 64 9.03 9.55 -21.15
C GLN A 64 9.63 8.54 -20.19
N LYS A 65 10.59 7.74 -20.69
CA LYS A 65 11.17 6.59 -19.98
C LYS A 65 12.42 6.98 -19.21
N ASP A 66 12.70 6.21 -18.17
CA ASP A 66 13.96 6.17 -17.43
C ASP A 66 14.42 7.54 -16.90
N VAL A 67 13.47 8.35 -16.44
CA VAL A 67 13.73 9.66 -15.81
C VAL A 67 14.50 9.48 -14.51
N ALA A 68 15.62 10.20 -14.38
CA ALA A 68 16.55 10.11 -13.24
C ALA A 68 16.06 10.91 -12.02
N TYR A 69 14.90 10.59 -11.47
CA TYR A 69 14.27 11.35 -10.39
C TYR A 69 15.06 11.34 -9.06
N LEU A 70 15.98 10.42 -8.86
CA LEU A 70 16.89 10.34 -7.72
C LEU A 70 18.32 10.80 -8.06
N GLY A 71 18.49 11.46 -9.22
CA GLY A 71 19.80 11.83 -9.75
C GLY A 71 20.43 10.72 -10.63
N GLU A 72 21.50 11.10 -11.35
CA GLU A 72 22.09 10.23 -12.38
C GLU A 72 22.79 9.00 -11.83
N THR A 73 23.33 9.06 -10.62
CA THR A 73 24.06 7.97 -9.98
C THR A 73 23.17 6.83 -9.49
N ARG A 74 21.88 7.09 -9.28
CA ARG A 74 20.91 6.08 -8.82
C ARG A 74 20.42 5.24 -10.01
N LYS A 75 20.30 3.93 -9.77
CA LYS A 75 19.80 2.97 -10.77
C LYS A 75 18.28 3.00 -10.89
N GLU A 76 17.63 3.38 -9.81
CA GLU A 76 16.18 3.52 -9.75
C GLU A 76 15.76 4.72 -10.61
N LYS A 77 14.88 4.49 -11.59
CA LYS A 77 14.37 5.49 -12.54
C LYS A 77 12.84 5.51 -12.49
N ALA A 78 12.25 6.50 -13.12
CA ALA A 78 10.80 6.62 -13.27
C ALA A 78 10.40 6.69 -14.75
N ASP A 79 9.15 6.33 -15.04
CA ASP A 79 8.51 6.60 -16.33
C ASP A 79 7.36 7.58 -16.13
N ILE A 80 7.31 8.63 -16.96
CA ILE A 80 6.28 9.67 -16.92
C ILE A 80 5.28 9.42 -18.06
N TYR A 81 4.00 9.38 -17.71
CA TYR A 81 2.90 9.20 -18.65
C TYR A 81 2.07 10.46 -18.70
N SER A 82 1.83 11.02 -19.88
CA SER A 82 0.99 12.20 -20.11
C SER A 82 0.06 11.99 -21.30
N PRO A 83 -1.10 12.69 -21.35
CA PRO A 83 -1.98 12.60 -22.52
C PRO A 83 -1.22 13.01 -23.80
N LEU A 84 -1.54 12.38 -24.95
CA LEU A 84 -0.82 12.59 -26.23
C LEU A 84 -0.76 14.08 -26.62
N ASN A 85 -1.89 14.79 -26.44
CA ASN A 85 -2.03 16.21 -26.83
C ASN A 85 -2.06 17.12 -25.61
N HIS A 86 -1.30 16.77 -24.56
CA HIS A 86 -1.28 17.57 -23.34
C HIS A 86 -0.63 18.93 -23.58
N ASP A 87 -1.41 19.97 -23.34
CA ASP A 87 -0.94 21.35 -23.28
C ASP A 87 -0.44 21.61 -21.85
N ALA A 88 0.88 21.70 -21.66
CA ALA A 88 1.50 21.89 -20.35
C ALA A 88 1.12 23.22 -19.65
N THR A 89 0.47 24.15 -20.37
CA THR A 89 -0.10 25.37 -19.75
C THR A 89 -1.40 25.08 -18.99
N LYS A 90 -2.06 23.95 -19.28
CA LYS A 90 -3.26 23.46 -18.59
C LYS A 90 -2.86 22.39 -17.61
N LEU A 91 -2.65 22.79 -16.35
CA LEU A 91 -2.15 21.91 -15.32
C LEU A 91 -3.15 20.77 -15.02
N LEU A 92 -2.63 19.56 -15.00
CA LEU A 92 -3.36 18.33 -14.63
C LEU A 92 -2.90 17.84 -13.25
N PRO A 93 -3.73 17.12 -12.50
CA PRO A 93 -3.26 16.45 -11.29
C PRO A 93 -2.20 15.39 -11.61
N GLY A 94 -1.24 15.21 -10.69
CA GLY A 94 -0.21 14.20 -10.77
C GLY A 94 -0.54 12.95 -9.96
N ILE A 95 -0.11 11.76 -10.42
CA ILE A 95 -0.26 10.51 -9.68
C ILE A 95 1.10 9.79 -9.64
N ILE A 96 1.59 9.49 -8.45
CA ILE A 96 2.72 8.59 -8.27
C ILE A 96 2.20 7.14 -8.24
N VAL A 97 2.77 6.26 -9.06
CA VAL A 97 2.41 4.84 -9.14
C VAL A 97 3.57 4.00 -8.60
N ILE A 98 3.30 3.18 -7.58
CA ILE A 98 4.32 2.43 -6.84
C ILE A 98 4.05 0.94 -6.95
N HIS A 99 4.98 0.21 -7.59
CA HIS A 99 4.84 -1.23 -7.81
C HIS A 99 4.96 -2.06 -6.54
N GLY A 100 4.36 -3.27 -6.57
CA GLY A 100 4.54 -4.30 -5.56
C GLY A 100 5.82 -5.12 -5.77
N GLY A 101 5.91 -6.27 -5.06
CA GLY A 101 7.03 -7.21 -5.18
C GLY A 101 7.81 -7.45 -3.88
N GLY A 102 7.16 -7.24 -2.72
CA GLY A 102 7.71 -7.59 -1.40
C GLY A 102 9.01 -6.87 -1.06
N PHE A 103 9.29 -5.70 -1.64
CA PHE A 103 10.53 -4.92 -1.52
C PHE A 103 11.79 -5.63 -2.07
N ASN A 104 11.63 -6.77 -2.75
CA ASN A 104 12.73 -7.55 -3.33
C ASN A 104 12.69 -7.56 -4.85
N ASP A 105 11.53 -7.39 -5.44
CA ASP A 105 11.27 -7.49 -6.87
C ASP A 105 10.27 -6.41 -7.30
N GLY A 106 10.08 -6.25 -8.59
CA GLY A 106 9.19 -5.25 -9.17
C GLY A 106 9.90 -4.37 -10.17
N ASP A 107 9.10 -3.67 -10.95
CA ASP A 107 9.54 -2.68 -11.93
C ASP A 107 8.41 -1.73 -12.30
N LYS A 108 8.75 -0.46 -12.51
CA LYS A 108 7.86 0.62 -12.95
C LYS A 108 7.08 0.33 -14.24
N ALA A 109 7.58 -0.61 -15.05
CA ALA A 109 7.03 -0.97 -16.34
C ALA A 109 6.48 -2.42 -16.39
N ARG A 110 6.02 -2.96 -15.24
CA ARG A 110 5.24 -4.19 -15.23
C ARG A 110 3.83 -3.96 -15.75
N GLY A 111 3.17 -5.01 -16.22
CA GLY A 111 1.85 -4.92 -16.85
C GLY A 111 0.81 -4.20 -16.01
N ARG A 112 0.81 -4.38 -14.68
CA ARG A 112 -0.09 -3.65 -13.76
C ARG A 112 0.18 -2.16 -13.74
N GLU A 113 1.43 -1.77 -13.59
CA GLU A 113 1.84 -0.36 -13.53
C GLU A 113 1.57 0.34 -14.87
N LEU A 114 1.83 -0.35 -16.00
CA LEU A 114 1.46 0.12 -17.34
C LEU A 114 -0.06 0.33 -17.45
N ASN A 115 -0.86 -0.65 -17.01
CA ASN A 115 -2.32 -0.58 -17.02
C ASN A 115 -2.84 0.59 -16.15
N ILE A 116 -2.33 0.76 -14.94
CA ILE A 116 -2.72 1.86 -14.04
C ILE A 116 -2.38 3.22 -14.67
N CYS A 117 -1.13 3.38 -15.14
CA CYS A 117 -0.68 4.62 -15.74
C CYS A 117 -1.47 4.98 -17.00
N GLU A 118 -1.69 4.03 -17.92
CA GLU A 118 -2.48 4.27 -19.13
C GLU A 118 -3.90 4.72 -18.81
N ASN A 119 -4.61 3.95 -17.99
CA ASN A 119 -6.00 4.24 -17.65
C ASN A 119 -6.17 5.60 -16.95
N LEU A 120 -5.32 5.93 -15.98
CA LEU A 120 -5.40 7.23 -15.29
C LEU A 120 -4.99 8.38 -16.21
N THR A 121 -3.98 8.18 -17.08
CA THR A 121 -3.57 9.22 -18.03
C THR A 121 -4.68 9.53 -19.03
N LEU A 122 -5.41 8.52 -19.51
CA LEU A 122 -6.58 8.72 -20.38
C LEU A 122 -7.73 9.47 -19.65
N GLN A 123 -7.75 9.46 -18.33
CA GLN A 123 -8.70 10.26 -17.51
C GLN A 123 -8.18 11.67 -17.18
N GLY A 124 -7.07 12.11 -17.79
CA GLY A 124 -6.53 13.46 -17.61
C GLY A 124 -5.70 13.63 -16.33
N TYR A 125 -4.86 12.65 -16.02
CA TYR A 125 -3.80 12.72 -15.03
C TYR A 125 -2.44 12.64 -15.71
N VAL A 126 -1.40 13.19 -15.07
CA VAL A 126 -0.02 12.87 -15.39
C VAL A 126 0.46 11.83 -14.39
N CYS A 127 0.89 10.65 -14.86
CA CYS A 127 1.33 9.57 -13.98
C CYS A 127 2.86 9.45 -13.98
N MET A 128 3.44 9.15 -12.82
CA MET A 128 4.86 8.83 -12.66
C MET A 128 4.98 7.47 -11.99
N SER A 129 5.34 6.44 -12.76
CA SER A 129 5.63 5.12 -12.24
C SER A 129 7.09 5.02 -11.85
N ILE A 130 7.36 4.58 -10.63
CA ILE A 130 8.70 4.62 -10.04
C ILE A 130 9.29 3.25 -9.76
N ASN A 131 10.60 3.11 -9.98
CA ASN A 131 11.42 2.11 -9.33
C ASN A 131 11.99 2.71 -8.05
N TYR A 132 11.99 1.97 -6.97
CA TYR A 132 12.54 2.35 -5.67
C TYR A 132 13.53 1.30 -5.19
N LYS A 133 14.30 1.57 -4.14
CA LYS A 133 15.33 0.67 -3.61
C LYS A 133 14.77 -0.68 -3.26
N LEU A 134 15.23 -1.72 -3.98
CA LEU A 134 14.89 -3.12 -3.76
C LEU A 134 16.05 -3.89 -3.15
N ARG A 135 15.74 -4.85 -2.30
CA ARG A 135 16.71 -5.80 -1.77
C ARG A 135 17.10 -6.79 -2.86
N ARG A 136 18.39 -6.79 -3.24
CA ARG A 136 18.91 -7.64 -4.31
C ARG A 136 19.77 -8.79 -3.80
N ILE A 137 20.34 -8.66 -2.62
CA ILE A 137 21.16 -9.68 -1.96
C ILE A 137 20.66 -9.93 -0.54
N LYS A 138 20.93 -11.10 0.02
CA LYS A 138 20.28 -11.63 1.22
C LYS A 138 20.45 -10.72 2.46
N GLU A 139 21.62 -10.19 2.70
CA GLU A 139 21.95 -9.38 3.90
C GLU A 139 21.70 -7.88 3.70
N GLN A 140 21.20 -7.47 2.54
CA GLN A 140 20.97 -6.06 2.24
C GLN A 140 19.75 -5.53 2.99
N VAL A 141 19.95 -4.54 3.84
CA VAL A 141 18.89 -3.72 4.42
C VAL A 141 18.52 -2.62 3.42
N THR A 142 17.26 -2.50 3.10
CA THR A 142 16.75 -1.46 2.17
C THR A 142 15.76 -0.51 2.82
N TRP A 143 15.33 -0.80 4.02
CA TRP A 143 14.55 0.11 4.85
C TRP A 143 15.49 1.10 5.57
N PRO A 144 15.19 2.40 5.66
CA PRO A 144 13.97 3.07 5.16
C PRO A 144 14.13 3.68 3.75
N GLN A 145 15.18 3.31 2.97
CA GLN A 145 15.48 3.93 1.68
C GLN A 145 14.30 3.87 0.69
N SER A 146 13.51 2.79 0.70
CA SER A 146 12.32 2.69 -0.15
C SER A 146 11.27 3.78 0.14
N VAL A 147 11.14 4.21 1.41
CA VAL A 147 10.26 5.32 1.81
C VAL A 147 10.83 6.65 1.33
N TYR A 148 12.14 6.86 1.49
CA TYR A 148 12.82 8.07 1.01
C TYR A 148 12.69 8.22 -0.50
N ASP A 149 12.88 7.14 -1.26
CA ASP A 149 12.71 7.13 -2.70
C ASP A 149 11.28 7.50 -3.12
N ALA A 150 10.27 6.96 -2.42
CA ALA A 150 8.87 7.29 -2.67
C ALA A 150 8.55 8.76 -2.35
N LYS A 151 9.07 9.29 -1.24
CA LYS A 151 8.96 10.72 -0.90
C LYS A 151 9.70 11.61 -1.91
N ALA A 152 10.88 11.21 -2.35
CA ALA A 152 11.64 11.92 -3.37
C ALA A 152 10.90 11.96 -4.73
N ALA A 153 10.14 10.92 -5.08
CA ALA A 153 9.31 10.93 -6.29
C ALA A 153 8.21 12.00 -6.25
N VAL A 154 7.53 12.15 -5.11
CA VAL A 154 6.55 13.23 -4.91
C VAL A 154 7.21 14.60 -5.02
N ARG A 155 8.37 14.78 -4.37
CA ARG A 155 9.15 16.03 -4.43
C ARG A 155 9.60 16.34 -5.85
N TYR A 156 10.09 15.34 -6.58
CA TYR A 156 10.53 15.48 -7.97
C TYR A 156 9.37 15.90 -8.89
N MET A 157 8.23 15.23 -8.79
CA MET A 157 7.04 15.60 -9.56
C MET A 157 6.61 17.05 -9.26
N ARG A 158 6.65 17.45 -7.99
CA ARG A 158 6.33 18.83 -7.57
C ARG A 158 7.35 19.84 -8.08
N LYS A 159 8.65 19.53 -8.03
CA LYS A 159 9.72 20.36 -8.57
C LYS A 159 9.59 20.56 -10.08
N GLU A 160 9.35 19.49 -10.80
CA GLU A 160 9.25 19.48 -12.25
C GLU A 160 7.81 19.73 -12.76
N ALA A 161 6.91 20.15 -11.90
CA ALA A 161 5.48 20.29 -12.17
C ALA A 161 5.21 21.10 -13.44
N LYS A 162 5.92 22.23 -13.64
CA LYS A 162 5.81 23.06 -14.83
C LYS A 162 6.20 22.29 -16.10
N ASN A 163 7.26 21.49 -16.05
CA ASN A 163 7.77 20.75 -17.21
C ASN A 163 6.84 19.59 -17.58
N PHE A 164 6.16 19.01 -16.60
CA PHE A 164 5.20 17.92 -16.80
C PHE A 164 3.76 18.41 -17.02
N GLY A 165 3.49 19.72 -16.86
CA GLY A 165 2.12 20.24 -16.89
C GLY A 165 1.28 19.75 -15.72
N VAL A 166 1.88 19.59 -14.54
CA VAL A 166 1.24 19.11 -13.31
C VAL A 166 0.90 20.27 -12.37
N ASP A 167 -0.25 20.20 -11.72
CA ASP A 167 -0.56 21.05 -10.58
C ASP A 167 0.22 20.57 -9.34
N PRO A 168 1.21 21.32 -8.84
CA PRO A 168 2.07 20.88 -7.74
C PRO A 168 1.31 20.64 -6.42
N GLU A 169 0.11 21.21 -6.26
CA GLU A 169 -0.73 21.04 -5.07
C GLU A 169 -1.66 19.82 -5.18
N LYS A 170 -1.76 19.21 -6.35
CA LYS A 170 -2.69 18.11 -6.65
C LYS A 170 -1.94 16.85 -7.04
N ILE A 171 -1.21 16.27 -6.11
CA ILE A 171 -0.46 15.02 -6.31
C ILE A 171 -1.05 13.92 -5.43
N GLY A 172 -1.54 12.86 -6.05
CA GLY A 172 -1.99 11.63 -5.40
C GLY A 172 -0.98 10.51 -5.53
N VAL A 173 -1.23 9.41 -4.84
CA VAL A 173 -0.41 8.20 -4.94
C VAL A 173 -1.29 6.96 -5.02
N ILE A 174 -0.85 5.96 -5.78
CA ILE A 174 -1.44 4.62 -5.82
C ILE A 174 -0.34 3.57 -5.80
N GLY A 175 -0.51 2.53 -4.99
CA GLY A 175 0.44 1.43 -4.95
C GLY A 175 -0.19 0.09 -4.62
N SER A 176 0.49 -0.98 -5.02
CA SER A 176 0.02 -2.36 -4.84
C SER A 176 0.97 -3.16 -3.94
N SER A 177 0.44 -4.00 -3.03
CA SER A 177 1.25 -4.88 -2.16
C SER A 177 2.31 -4.07 -1.37
N ALA A 178 3.61 -4.30 -1.58
CA ALA A 178 4.68 -3.46 -1.01
C ALA A 178 4.53 -1.97 -1.38
N GLY A 179 4.06 -1.65 -2.60
CA GLY A 179 3.74 -0.29 -3.02
C GLY A 179 2.57 0.32 -2.27
N CYS A 180 1.58 -0.49 -1.83
CA CYS A 180 0.52 -0.03 -0.94
C CYS A 180 1.08 0.41 0.42
N ASN A 181 1.99 -0.36 1.02
CA ASN A 181 2.67 0.06 2.25
C ASN A 181 3.32 1.43 2.07
N LEU A 182 4.10 1.61 0.98
CA LEU A 182 4.74 2.89 0.67
C LEU A 182 3.72 4.02 0.42
N SER A 183 2.60 3.74 -0.27
CA SER A 183 1.54 4.74 -0.49
C SER A 183 0.89 5.17 0.82
N MET A 184 0.65 4.24 1.75
CA MET A 184 0.13 4.57 3.07
C MET A 184 1.16 5.31 3.93
N MET A 185 2.47 4.96 3.85
CA MET A 185 3.53 5.74 4.49
C MET A 185 3.58 7.19 3.98
N LEU A 186 3.36 7.42 2.69
CA LEU A 186 3.27 8.78 2.12
C LEU A 186 2.05 9.54 2.63
N ALA A 187 0.92 8.86 2.86
CA ALA A 187 -0.31 9.47 3.31
C ALA A 187 -0.30 9.85 4.79
N THR A 188 0.44 9.09 5.63
CA THR A 188 0.34 9.17 7.10
C THR A 188 1.58 9.70 7.78
N THR A 189 2.73 9.81 7.10
CA THR A 189 3.96 10.30 7.74
C THR A 189 4.27 11.75 7.37
N GLY A 190 4.56 12.55 8.39
CA GLY A 190 4.89 13.97 8.30
C GLY A 190 6.29 14.31 8.81
N PRO A 191 6.58 15.61 9.02
CA PRO A 191 7.91 16.10 9.38
C PRO A 191 8.48 15.55 10.70
N THR A 192 7.60 15.16 11.64
CA THR A 192 8.00 14.68 12.98
C THR A 192 8.33 13.19 13.02
N ASP A 193 8.03 12.45 11.94
CA ASP A 193 8.14 10.98 11.93
C ASP A 193 9.52 10.48 11.45
N GLY A 194 10.41 11.41 11.08
CA GLY A 194 11.80 11.11 10.72
C GLY A 194 12.01 10.60 9.29
N PHE A 195 11.01 10.81 8.41
CA PHE A 195 11.13 10.42 6.99
C PHE A 195 11.16 11.60 6.02
N ASP A 196 10.94 12.82 6.48
CA ASP A 196 10.83 13.98 5.60
C ASP A 196 12.15 14.71 5.40
N VAL A 197 12.99 14.81 6.44
CA VAL A 197 14.29 15.47 6.35
C VAL A 197 15.38 14.41 6.57
N VAL A 198 16.07 14.05 5.50
CA VAL A 198 17.09 13.01 5.52
C VAL A 198 18.33 13.53 4.80
N LYS A 199 19.47 13.51 5.52
CA LYS A 199 20.75 13.99 4.98
C LYS A 199 21.07 13.27 3.65
N ASP A 200 21.54 14.03 2.68
CA ASP A 200 21.99 13.58 1.37
C ASP A 200 20.88 13.04 0.43
N GLU A 201 19.60 13.07 0.85
CA GLU A 201 18.47 12.78 -0.04
C GLU A 201 18.09 14.02 -0.88
N PRO A 202 17.61 13.84 -2.13
CA PRO A 202 17.32 14.97 -3.02
C PRO A 202 16.05 15.73 -2.62
N TYR A 203 15.98 17.00 -2.99
CA TYR A 203 14.80 17.88 -2.92
C TYR A 203 14.22 18.07 -1.51
N GLN A 204 15.08 18.15 -0.49
CA GLN A 204 14.66 18.22 0.93
C GLN A 204 13.88 19.50 1.29
N ASP A 205 14.02 20.56 0.51
CA ASP A 205 13.30 21.84 0.60
C ASP A 205 11.87 21.78 0.04
N ILE A 206 11.49 20.68 -0.61
CA ILE A 206 10.18 20.48 -1.25
C ILE A 206 9.33 19.51 -0.41
N SER A 207 8.06 19.85 -0.20
CA SER A 207 7.14 19.00 0.56
C SER A 207 6.88 17.64 -0.12
N PRO A 208 6.97 16.49 0.57
CA PRO A 208 6.60 15.19 0.06
C PRO A 208 5.10 14.86 0.28
N LYS A 209 4.31 15.82 0.78
CA LYS A 209 2.90 15.60 1.11
C LYS A 209 2.10 15.25 -0.15
N VAL A 210 1.27 14.21 -0.06
CA VAL A 210 0.30 13.85 -1.09
C VAL A 210 -1.10 14.36 -0.71
N SER A 211 -1.97 14.59 -1.69
CA SER A 211 -3.34 15.05 -1.46
C SER A 211 -4.31 13.89 -1.15
N CYS A 212 -4.00 12.68 -1.62
CA CYS A 212 -4.75 11.46 -1.31
C CYS A 212 -3.94 10.22 -1.70
N ALA A 213 -4.33 9.06 -1.20
CA ALA A 213 -3.64 7.80 -1.45
C ALA A 213 -4.59 6.63 -1.70
N ILE A 214 -4.22 5.76 -2.64
CA ILE A 214 -4.88 4.47 -2.87
C ILE A 214 -3.88 3.34 -2.61
N GLY A 215 -4.32 2.33 -1.86
CA GLY A 215 -3.55 1.13 -1.59
C GLY A 215 -4.28 -0.14 -1.98
N PHE A 216 -3.67 -0.98 -2.80
CA PHE A 216 -4.19 -2.29 -3.18
C PHE A 216 -3.50 -3.39 -2.38
N TYR A 217 -4.28 -4.17 -1.63
CA TYR A 217 -3.87 -5.41 -0.94
C TYR A 217 -2.49 -5.35 -0.27
N GLY A 218 -2.20 -4.32 0.50
CA GLY A 218 -0.89 -4.12 1.13
C GLY A 218 -0.80 -4.60 2.56
N ALA A 219 0.43 -4.94 2.99
CA ALA A 219 0.76 -5.14 4.39
C ALA A 219 1.01 -3.79 5.05
N VAL A 220 0.13 -3.37 5.94
CA VAL A 220 0.11 -2.05 6.59
C VAL A 220 0.36 -2.10 8.09
N ASP A 221 0.35 -3.30 8.66
CA ASP A 221 0.73 -3.63 10.03
C ASP A 221 1.76 -4.78 9.99
N LEU A 222 3.04 -4.42 9.90
CA LEU A 222 4.12 -5.38 9.72
C LEU A 222 4.44 -6.17 10.99
N ILE A 223 4.07 -5.67 12.17
CA ILE A 223 4.21 -6.40 13.44
C ILE A 223 3.29 -7.62 13.43
N ASN A 224 2.06 -7.45 12.94
CA ASN A 224 1.04 -8.48 12.85
C ASN A 224 1.00 -9.16 11.46
N TYR A 225 2.14 -9.23 10.78
CA TYR A 225 2.28 -9.89 9.48
C TYR A 225 3.33 -11.00 9.58
N HIS A 226 4.30 -11.07 8.69
CA HIS A 226 5.42 -12.01 8.74
C HIS A 226 6.76 -11.26 8.66
N ASP A 227 7.86 -11.98 8.85
CA ASP A 227 9.18 -11.38 8.77
C ASP A 227 9.49 -10.80 7.39
N MET A 228 9.85 -9.52 7.39
CA MET A 228 10.10 -8.76 6.17
C MET A 228 11.60 -8.76 5.83
N LYS A 229 11.91 -9.34 4.68
CA LYS A 229 13.31 -9.47 4.22
C LYS A 229 14.04 -8.12 4.08
N MET A 230 13.32 -7.01 3.85
CA MET A 230 13.90 -5.68 3.72
C MET A 230 14.61 -5.18 4.98
N PHE A 231 14.28 -5.73 6.15
CA PHE A 231 14.91 -5.39 7.42
C PHE A 231 16.16 -6.20 7.73
N ALA A 232 16.36 -7.36 7.06
CA ALA A 232 17.40 -8.35 7.36
C ALA A 232 17.41 -8.83 8.83
N LYS A 233 16.32 -8.65 9.55
CA LYS A 233 16.05 -9.05 10.94
C LYS A 233 14.61 -9.53 11.06
N THR A 234 14.37 -10.44 11.99
CA THR A 234 13.01 -10.90 12.34
C THR A 234 12.25 -9.85 13.17
N ARG A 235 10.95 -10.01 13.32
CA ARG A 235 10.11 -9.16 14.18
C ARG A 235 10.52 -9.25 15.65
N GLU A 236 10.98 -10.41 16.09
CA GLU A 236 11.46 -10.64 17.45
C GLU A 236 12.79 -9.93 17.71
N GLU A 237 13.70 -9.97 16.72
CA GLU A 237 15.02 -9.32 16.81
C GLU A 237 14.96 -7.79 16.75
N ALA A 238 13.98 -7.23 16.04
CA ALA A 238 13.90 -5.79 15.81
C ALA A 238 12.47 -5.25 15.73
N PRO A 239 11.64 -5.43 16.79
CA PRO A 239 10.22 -5.04 16.76
C PRO A 239 10.01 -3.57 16.43
N GLU A 240 10.90 -2.67 16.86
CA GLU A 240 10.80 -1.24 16.57
C GLU A 240 11.00 -0.91 15.08
N LEU A 241 11.77 -1.70 14.32
CA LEU A 241 11.85 -1.53 12.86
C LEU A 241 10.51 -1.88 12.19
N TYR A 242 9.89 -2.97 12.61
CA TYR A 242 8.59 -3.39 12.10
C TYR A 242 7.49 -2.38 12.45
N LYS A 243 7.52 -1.86 13.67
CA LYS A 243 6.63 -0.78 14.10
C LYS A 243 6.82 0.47 13.23
N LYS A 244 8.07 0.90 13.02
CA LYS A 244 8.39 2.05 12.15
C LYS A 244 8.01 1.80 10.68
N GLY A 245 8.07 0.56 10.19
CA GLY A 245 7.67 0.19 8.83
C GLY A 245 6.16 0.01 8.63
N SER A 246 5.36 0.14 9.69
CA SER A 246 3.92 -0.08 9.68
C SER A 246 3.16 1.25 9.61
N PRO A 247 2.58 1.64 8.47
CA PRO A 247 1.83 2.89 8.34
C PRO A 247 0.63 3.00 9.29
N ILE A 248 0.08 1.91 9.79
CA ILE A 248 -0.99 1.91 10.79
C ILE A 248 -0.62 2.68 12.07
N ASN A 249 0.67 2.77 12.40
CA ASN A 249 1.16 3.42 13.63
C ASN A 249 1.22 4.96 13.52
N TYR A 250 1.07 5.51 12.32
CA TYR A 250 1.14 6.95 12.05
C TYR A 250 -0.22 7.59 11.83
N LEU A 251 -1.29 6.78 11.81
CA LEU A 251 -2.64 7.26 11.54
C LEU A 251 -3.07 8.37 12.51
N ASP A 252 -3.53 9.48 11.94
CA ASP A 252 -4.15 10.59 12.66
C ASP A 252 -5.25 11.30 11.82
N ALA A 253 -6.00 12.21 12.45
CA ALA A 253 -7.11 12.93 11.81
C ALA A 253 -6.67 13.94 10.73
N LYS A 254 -5.37 14.23 10.59
CA LYS A 254 -4.82 15.17 9.60
C LYS A 254 -4.26 14.47 8.36
N ASP A 255 -4.31 13.15 8.35
CA ASP A 255 -3.83 12.36 7.24
C ASP A 255 -4.56 12.66 5.94
N SER A 256 -3.87 12.45 4.84
CA SER A 256 -4.48 12.53 3.52
C SER A 256 -5.57 11.47 3.36
N PRO A 257 -6.70 11.77 2.68
CA PRO A 257 -7.74 10.76 2.42
C PRO A 257 -7.18 9.50 1.78
N MET A 258 -7.63 8.33 2.25
CA MET A 258 -7.12 7.02 1.84
C MET A 258 -8.24 6.09 1.37
N LEU A 259 -7.96 5.34 0.32
CA LEU A 259 -8.79 4.23 -0.15
C LEU A 259 -7.95 2.95 -0.15
N LEU A 260 -8.35 1.96 0.63
CA LEU A 260 -7.83 0.60 0.54
C LEU A 260 -8.74 -0.27 -0.33
N VAL A 261 -8.16 -1.14 -1.16
CA VAL A 261 -8.89 -2.12 -1.98
C VAL A 261 -8.27 -3.49 -1.75
N HIS A 262 -9.06 -4.46 -1.29
CA HIS A 262 -8.54 -5.77 -0.90
C HIS A 262 -9.48 -6.91 -1.31
N GLY A 263 -8.89 -8.04 -1.73
CA GLY A 263 -9.63 -9.22 -2.13
C GLY A 263 -9.85 -10.20 -0.98
N THR A 264 -11.04 -10.86 -0.93
CA THR A 264 -11.31 -11.85 0.12
C THR A 264 -10.56 -13.17 -0.06
N ALA A 265 -10.05 -13.47 -1.28
CA ALA A 265 -9.27 -14.67 -1.57
C ALA A 265 -7.75 -14.40 -1.58
N ASP A 266 -7.31 -13.32 -0.96
CA ASP A 266 -5.88 -13.00 -0.85
C ASP A 266 -5.22 -13.88 0.22
N VAL A 267 -4.39 -14.82 -0.23
CA VAL A 267 -3.62 -15.74 0.63
C VAL A 267 -2.19 -15.26 0.89
N THR A 268 -1.76 -14.18 0.24
CA THR A 268 -0.42 -13.59 0.40
C THR A 268 -0.42 -12.53 1.50
N VAL A 269 -1.32 -11.56 1.38
CA VAL A 269 -1.55 -10.54 2.40
C VAL A 269 -3.00 -10.69 2.86
N PRO A 270 -3.24 -11.14 4.09
CA PRO A 270 -4.61 -11.41 4.55
C PRO A 270 -5.43 -10.11 4.59
N LEU A 271 -6.72 -10.19 4.24
CA LEU A 271 -7.68 -9.07 4.27
C LEU A 271 -7.69 -8.33 5.61
N SER A 272 -7.42 -9.07 6.71
CA SER A 272 -7.33 -8.50 8.06
C SER A 272 -6.33 -7.35 8.20
N GLN A 273 -5.31 -7.26 7.32
CA GLN A 273 -4.42 -6.11 7.29
C GLN A 273 -5.18 -4.82 6.97
N SER A 274 -6.03 -4.83 5.94
CA SER A 274 -6.85 -3.66 5.58
C SER A 274 -7.99 -3.41 6.56
N GLU A 275 -8.59 -4.45 7.12
CA GLU A 275 -9.65 -4.32 8.12
C GLU A 275 -9.13 -3.69 9.42
N SER A 276 -7.96 -4.13 9.91
CA SER A 276 -7.30 -3.56 11.08
C SER A 276 -6.91 -2.10 10.85
N TYR A 277 -6.39 -1.79 9.65
CA TYR A 277 -6.05 -0.42 9.29
C TYR A 277 -7.27 0.50 9.30
N LEU A 278 -8.39 0.07 8.67
CA LEU A 278 -9.64 0.84 8.69
C LEU A 278 -10.18 1.04 10.11
N LYS A 279 -10.08 0.01 10.96
CA LYS A 279 -10.51 0.11 12.38
C LYS A 279 -9.71 1.20 13.10
N VAL A 280 -8.38 1.15 13.04
CA VAL A 280 -7.52 2.16 13.69
C VAL A 280 -7.71 3.54 13.08
N ALA A 281 -7.89 3.64 11.75
CA ALA A 281 -8.18 4.91 11.08
C ALA A 281 -9.45 5.56 11.64
N LYS A 282 -10.54 4.79 11.82
CA LYS A 282 -11.78 5.27 12.44
C LYS A 282 -11.57 5.73 13.88
N GLU A 283 -10.82 4.98 14.69
CA GLU A 283 -10.49 5.32 16.07
C GLU A 283 -9.67 6.61 16.18
N LYS A 284 -8.80 6.88 15.20
CA LYS A 284 -7.94 8.07 15.12
C LYS A 284 -8.60 9.25 14.38
N GLY A 285 -9.77 9.06 13.79
CA GLY A 285 -10.46 10.09 13.02
C GLY A 285 -9.85 10.34 11.64
N ALA A 286 -8.99 9.44 11.14
CA ALA A 286 -8.41 9.51 9.80
C ALA A 286 -9.45 9.19 8.73
N ASN A 287 -9.40 9.91 7.60
CA ASN A 287 -10.30 9.68 6.46
C ASN A 287 -9.82 8.49 5.64
N CYS A 288 -10.34 7.31 5.95
CA CYS A 288 -9.99 6.07 5.26
C CYS A 288 -11.25 5.27 4.91
N THR A 289 -11.29 4.72 3.70
CA THR A 289 -12.30 3.78 3.24
C THR A 289 -11.67 2.47 2.79
N LEU A 290 -12.42 1.37 2.86
CA LEU A 290 -12.01 0.04 2.41
C LEU A 290 -13.06 -0.52 1.46
N GLU A 291 -12.63 -0.84 0.26
CA GLU A 291 -13.41 -1.59 -0.72
C GLU A 291 -12.97 -3.05 -0.72
N ILE A 292 -13.89 -3.95 -0.44
CA ILE A 292 -13.62 -5.40 -0.41
C ILE A 292 -14.11 -6.02 -1.71
N ILE A 293 -13.23 -6.75 -2.41
CA ILE A 293 -13.54 -7.41 -3.67
C ILE A 293 -13.74 -8.92 -3.42
N PRO A 294 -14.98 -9.42 -3.46
CA PRO A 294 -15.26 -10.84 -3.21
C PRO A 294 -14.49 -11.73 -4.18
N ASN A 295 -13.87 -12.79 -3.65
CA ASN A 295 -13.11 -13.80 -4.40
C ASN A 295 -11.92 -13.25 -5.25
N ALA A 296 -11.49 -12.01 -5.06
CA ALA A 296 -10.29 -11.53 -5.70
C ALA A 296 -9.03 -12.05 -4.94
N PRO A 297 -8.07 -12.63 -5.66
CA PRO A 297 -6.79 -13.08 -5.07
C PRO A 297 -5.83 -11.90 -4.91
N HIS A 298 -4.62 -12.15 -4.41
CA HIS A 298 -3.52 -11.18 -4.48
C HIS A 298 -3.19 -10.81 -5.94
N THR A 299 -2.60 -9.63 -6.17
CA THR A 299 -2.03 -9.19 -7.47
C THR A 299 -3.03 -8.86 -8.59
N PHE A 300 -4.25 -8.46 -8.29
CA PHE A 300 -5.13 -7.88 -9.32
C PHE A 300 -4.68 -6.46 -9.74
N ASP A 301 -5.15 -6.02 -10.91
CA ASP A 301 -4.99 -4.66 -11.43
C ASP A 301 -6.31 -3.85 -11.38
N LEU A 302 -6.50 -2.88 -12.27
CA LEU A 302 -7.74 -2.11 -12.33
C LEU A 302 -8.94 -2.88 -12.88
N GLN A 303 -8.72 -4.03 -13.57
CA GLN A 303 -9.77 -4.86 -14.15
C GLN A 303 -9.67 -6.32 -13.69
N PRO A 304 -9.76 -6.61 -12.39
CA PRO A 304 -9.88 -8.00 -11.96
C PRO A 304 -11.17 -8.64 -12.52
N LYS A 305 -11.16 -9.95 -12.66
CA LYS A 305 -12.32 -10.70 -13.19
C LYS A 305 -13.61 -10.44 -12.41
N GLN A 306 -13.49 -10.09 -11.13
CA GLN A 306 -14.61 -9.89 -10.22
C GLN A 306 -15.33 -8.56 -10.42
N ARG A 307 -14.59 -7.50 -10.79
CA ARG A 307 -15.17 -6.15 -10.93
C ARG A 307 -14.19 -5.20 -11.62
N ASP A 308 -14.67 -4.34 -12.50
CA ASP A 308 -13.91 -3.21 -13.04
C ASP A 308 -13.74 -2.14 -11.95
N LEU A 309 -12.51 -1.87 -11.54
CA LEU A 309 -12.17 -0.90 -10.48
C LEU A 309 -11.83 0.48 -11.04
N ARG A 310 -11.75 0.67 -12.37
CA ARG A 310 -11.44 1.96 -12.98
C ARG A 310 -12.39 3.07 -12.55
N PRO A 311 -13.74 2.85 -12.51
CA PRO A 311 -14.67 3.87 -12.04
C PRO A 311 -14.41 4.26 -10.57
N LEU A 312 -14.17 3.30 -9.69
CA LEU A 312 -13.88 3.54 -8.27
C LEU A 312 -12.60 4.37 -8.06
N VAL A 313 -11.50 3.94 -8.70
CA VAL A 313 -10.20 4.60 -8.58
C VAL A 313 -10.25 6.01 -9.17
N THR A 314 -10.89 6.17 -10.34
CA THR A 314 -11.06 7.49 -10.99
C THR A 314 -11.92 8.41 -10.13
N ALA A 315 -13.05 7.93 -9.60
CA ALA A 315 -13.93 8.74 -8.76
C ALA A 315 -13.24 9.23 -7.49
N PHE A 316 -12.45 8.38 -6.83
CA PHE A 316 -11.67 8.77 -5.67
C PHE A 316 -10.65 9.87 -5.99
N PHE A 317 -9.87 9.72 -7.05
CA PHE A 317 -8.93 10.75 -7.47
C PHE A 317 -9.62 12.03 -7.97
N ASP A 318 -10.71 11.91 -8.72
CA ASP A 318 -11.48 13.06 -9.20
C ASP A 318 -12.04 13.88 -8.03
N GLN A 319 -12.54 13.21 -6.98
CA GLN A 319 -13.02 13.87 -5.76
C GLN A 319 -11.90 14.67 -5.07
N HIS A 320 -10.74 14.05 -4.85
CA HIS A 320 -9.70 14.65 -4.01
C HIS A 320 -8.70 15.52 -4.77
N LEU A 321 -8.57 15.37 -6.08
CA LEU A 321 -7.62 16.11 -6.90
C LEU A 321 -8.28 17.11 -7.87
N LYS A 322 -9.54 16.85 -8.30
CA LYS A 322 -10.26 17.73 -9.22
C LYS A 322 -11.47 18.42 -8.58
N GLY A 323 -11.74 18.14 -7.28
CA GLY A 323 -12.87 18.74 -6.55
C GLY A 323 -14.23 18.32 -7.09
N LYS A 324 -14.34 17.18 -7.78
CA LYS A 324 -15.63 16.69 -8.26
C LYS A 324 -16.45 16.13 -7.09
N THR A 325 -17.75 16.39 -7.10
CA THR A 325 -18.65 15.78 -6.12
C THR A 325 -18.59 14.26 -6.22
N PRO A 326 -18.57 13.51 -5.07
CA PRO A 326 -18.65 12.07 -5.10
C PRO A 326 -19.85 11.62 -5.92
N VAL A 327 -19.65 10.75 -6.89
CA VAL A 327 -20.76 10.05 -7.53
C VAL A 327 -21.36 9.17 -6.44
N ALA A 328 -22.65 9.43 -6.09
CA ALA A 328 -23.38 8.62 -5.12
C ALA A 328 -23.13 7.13 -5.41
N GLU A 329 -22.85 6.36 -4.37
CA GLU A 329 -22.45 4.95 -4.37
C GLU A 329 -22.85 4.21 -5.66
N ILE A 330 -21.84 3.79 -6.43
CA ILE A 330 -22.07 2.81 -7.49
C ILE A 330 -22.37 1.50 -6.76
N LYS A 331 -23.65 1.28 -6.42
CA LYS A 331 -24.11 0.01 -5.86
C LYS A 331 -23.62 -1.11 -6.77
N ALA A 332 -22.89 -2.06 -6.19
CA ALA A 332 -22.55 -3.28 -6.90
C ALA A 332 -23.84 -3.89 -7.46
N PRO A 333 -23.87 -4.38 -8.70
CA PRO A 333 -25.02 -5.10 -9.20
C PRO A 333 -25.27 -6.29 -8.25
N GLU A 334 -26.50 -6.41 -7.75
CA GLU A 334 -26.90 -7.56 -6.94
C GLU A 334 -26.60 -8.83 -7.73
N ALA A 335 -25.85 -9.73 -7.10
CA ALA A 335 -25.53 -11.03 -7.69
C ALA A 335 -26.88 -11.76 -7.92
N LYS A 336 -27.20 -12.01 -9.20
CA LYS A 336 -28.30 -12.88 -9.60
C LYS A 336 -27.94 -14.35 -9.42
#